data_c4d3ff96358a5399d278627be47363b3
#
_entry.id   c4d3ff96358a5399d278627be47363b3
#
_cell.length_a   1.000
_cell.length_b   1.000
_cell.length_c   1.000
_cell.angle_alpha   90.00
_cell.angle_beta   90.00
_cell.angle_gamma   90.00
#
_symmetry.space_group_name_H-M   'P 1'
#
loop_
_entity.id
_entity.type
_entity.pdbx_description
1 polymer ?
#
loop_
_entity_poly.entity_id
_entity_poly.type
_entity_poly.pdbx_seq_one_letter_code
_entity_poly.pdbx_strand_id
1 'polypeptide(L)'
;MSAAENAAIVQRIFDAFARKEGLALRGLFAEEAVWSVPGRGVMAGTYAGREAIFRFFGKLPKETDGTYGSELIDVLASDDRAAALYRARGTRHGRTLELDQVLLFTLEGGLVTRVLALPSDPDAFEAFWAVG
;
A
#
# COMPACT_ATOMS: atom_id res chain seq x y z
N MET A 1 4.94 17.46 -11.74
CA MET A 1 3.91 16.58 -12.33
C MET A 1 2.54 17.12 -12.01
N SER A 2 1.56 16.88 -12.86
CA SER A 2 0.20 17.34 -12.64
C SER A 2 -0.57 16.36 -11.75
N ALA A 3 -1.71 16.83 -11.22
CA ALA A 3 -2.64 15.98 -10.48
C ALA A 3 -3.08 14.76 -11.29
N ALA A 4 -3.41 14.94 -12.57
CA ALA A 4 -3.82 13.84 -13.45
C ALA A 4 -2.71 12.82 -13.64
N GLU A 5 -1.48 13.25 -13.80
CA GLU A 5 -0.32 12.36 -13.94
C GLU A 5 -0.06 11.59 -12.64
N ASN A 6 -0.17 12.24 -11.49
CA ASN A 6 -0.01 11.59 -10.19
C ASN A 6 -1.10 10.55 -9.94
N ALA A 7 -2.35 10.86 -10.30
CA ALA A 7 -3.43 9.88 -10.20
C ALA A 7 -3.17 8.66 -11.09
N ALA A 8 -2.66 8.87 -12.30
CA ALA A 8 -2.33 7.78 -13.21
C ALA A 8 -1.19 6.89 -12.67
N ILE A 9 -0.20 7.49 -12.00
CA ILE A 9 0.89 6.74 -11.37
C ILE A 9 0.35 5.82 -10.28
N VAL A 10 -0.53 6.34 -9.41
CA VAL A 10 -1.13 5.54 -8.34
C VAL A 10 -1.95 4.41 -8.91
N GLN A 11 -2.72 4.66 -9.97
CA GLN A 11 -3.49 3.63 -10.65
C GLN A 11 -2.59 2.52 -11.19
N ARG A 12 -1.45 2.88 -11.78
CA ARG A 12 -0.47 1.90 -12.26
C ARG A 12 0.15 1.08 -11.13
N ILE A 13 0.34 1.69 -9.94
CA ILE A 13 0.84 0.97 -8.77
C ILE A 13 -0.12 -0.16 -8.39
N PHE A 14 -1.41 0.13 -8.29
CA PHE A 14 -2.42 -0.87 -7.97
C PHE A 14 -2.52 -1.96 -9.05
N ASP A 15 -2.47 -1.58 -10.32
CA ASP A 15 -2.51 -2.52 -11.44
C ASP A 15 -1.28 -3.44 -11.43
N ALA A 16 -0.09 -2.88 -11.28
CA ALA A 16 1.16 -3.64 -11.28
C ALA A 16 1.23 -4.59 -10.09
N PHE A 17 0.76 -4.16 -8.92
CA PHE A 17 0.70 -5.01 -7.74
C PHE A 17 -0.25 -6.20 -7.97
N ALA A 18 -1.44 -5.94 -8.49
CA ALA A 18 -2.44 -6.98 -8.76
C ALA A 18 -1.96 -7.99 -9.80
N ARG A 19 -1.22 -7.53 -10.81
CA ARG A 19 -0.69 -8.38 -11.88
C ARG A 19 0.66 -8.98 -11.57
N LYS A 20 1.23 -8.68 -10.41
CA LYS A 20 2.55 -9.15 -9.98
C LYS A 20 3.66 -8.73 -10.95
N GLU A 21 3.56 -7.53 -11.48
CA GLU A 21 4.54 -6.94 -12.40
C GLU A 21 5.60 -6.17 -11.61
N GLY A 22 6.50 -6.91 -10.95
CA GLY A 22 7.46 -6.35 -10.02
C GLY A 22 8.38 -5.28 -10.60
N LEU A 23 8.88 -5.46 -11.82
CA LEU A 23 9.76 -4.48 -12.46
C LEU A 23 9.02 -3.17 -12.75
N ALA A 24 7.78 -3.26 -13.25
CA ALA A 24 6.97 -2.08 -13.51
C ALA A 24 6.66 -1.35 -12.20
N LEU A 25 6.28 -2.10 -11.17
CA LEU A 25 5.98 -1.55 -9.84
C LEU A 25 7.21 -0.85 -9.25
N ARG A 26 8.37 -1.49 -9.35
CA ARG A 26 9.63 -0.96 -8.82
C ARG A 26 9.99 0.40 -9.43
N GLY A 27 9.76 0.59 -10.72
CA GLY A 27 10.06 1.83 -11.43
C GLY A 27 9.18 3.02 -11.03
N LEU A 28 8.13 2.80 -10.26
CA LEU A 28 7.22 3.85 -9.83
C LEU A 28 7.62 4.45 -8.47
N PHE A 29 8.60 3.86 -7.79
CA PHE A 29 9.08 4.32 -6.47
C PHE A 29 10.48 4.89 -6.57
N ALA A 30 10.72 5.98 -5.83
CA ALA A 30 12.07 6.50 -5.65
C ALA A 30 12.89 5.49 -4.84
N GLU A 31 14.21 5.48 -5.04
CA GLU A 31 15.10 4.55 -4.34
C GLU A 31 15.03 4.71 -2.82
N GLU A 32 14.89 5.96 -2.34
CA GLU A 32 14.83 6.30 -0.92
C GLU A 32 13.40 6.43 -0.38
N ALA A 33 12.39 5.95 -1.12
CA ALA A 33 10.99 6.02 -0.71
C ALA A 33 10.76 5.36 0.65
N VAL A 34 9.79 5.87 1.41
CA VAL A 34 9.45 5.37 2.75
C VAL A 34 7.97 5.01 2.79
N TRP A 35 7.66 3.82 3.28
CA TRP A 35 6.29 3.33 3.46
C TRP A 35 6.05 3.10 4.93
N SER A 36 5.01 3.72 5.50
CA SER A 36 4.68 3.61 6.93
C SER A 36 3.32 2.95 7.12
N VAL A 37 3.30 1.94 7.98
CA VAL A 37 2.08 1.21 8.38
C VAL A 37 1.92 1.37 9.89
N PRO A 38 0.74 1.84 10.35
CA PRO A 38 0.53 2.09 11.79
C PRO A 38 0.32 0.79 12.55
N GLY A 39 0.35 0.92 13.89
CA GLY A 39 -0.04 -0.14 14.78
C GLY A 39 1.12 -0.96 15.30
N ARG A 40 0.79 -2.17 15.79
CA ARG A 40 1.72 -3.10 16.43
C ARG A 40 1.70 -4.50 15.82
N GLY A 41 0.93 -4.69 14.76
CA GLY A 41 0.78 -6.00 14.13
C GLY A 41 2.02 -6.40 13.34
N VAL A 42 1.95 -7.59 12.73
CA VAL A 42 3.08 -8.15 11.99
C VAL A 42 3.47 -7.34 10.75
N MET A 43 2.56 -6.51 10.24
CA MET A 43 2.84 -5.66 9.09
C MET A 43 3.18 -4.21 9.48
N ALA A 44 3.09 -3.86 10.77
CA ALA A 44 3.36 -2.50 11.22
C ALA A 44 4.84 -2.16 11.11
N GLY A 45 5.13 -0.88 10.87
CA GLY A 45 6.50 -0.37 10.84
C GLY A 45 6.73 0.69 9.79
N THR A 46 7.96 1.16 9.75
CA THR A 46 8.45 2.11 8.76
C THR A 46 9.45 1.37 7.87
N TYR A 47 9.09 1.25 6.60
CA TYR A 47 9.91 0.55 5.61
C TYR A 47 10.67 1.61 4.82
N ALA A 48 11.93 1.80 5.18
CA ALA A 48 12.77 2.83 4.59
C ALA A 48 13.58 2.27 3.42
N GLY A 49 13.40 2.88 2.25
CA GLY A 49 14.04 2.48 1.02
C GLY A 49 13.19 1.52 0.18
N ARG A 50 13.38 1.62 -1.12
CA ARG A 50 12.61 0.83 -2.09
C ARG A 50 12.74 -0.68 -1.84
N GLU A 51 13.93 -1.15 -1.47
CA GLU A 51 14.14 -2.58 -1.19
C GLU A 51 13.32 -3.05 0.02
N ALA A 52 13.25 -2.24 1.09
CA ALA A 52 12.45 -2.56 2.27
C ALA A 52 10.95 -2.59 1.93
N ILE A 53 10.50 -1.66 1.09
CA ILE A 53 9.12 -1.61 0.63
C ILE A 53 8.76 -2.90 -0.13
N PHE A 54 9.64 -3.38 -0.99
CA PHE A 54 9.38 -4.58 -1.77
C PHE A 54 9.41 -5.84 -0.91
N ARG A 55 10.23 -5.88 0.15
CA ARG A 55 10.15 -6.95 1.15
C ARG A 55 8.81 -6.92 1.89
N PHE A 56 8.31 -5.72 2.20
CA PHE A 56 6.98 -5.55 2.78
C PHE A 56 5.89 -6.09 1.85
N PHE A 57 5.94 -5.77 0.55
CA PHE A 57 4.99 -6.32 -0.41
C PHE A 57 5.01 -7.85 -0.44
N GLY A 58 6.18 -8.45 -0.33
CA GLY A 58 6.33 -9.91 -0.30
C GLY A 58 5.77 -10.56 0.97
N LYS A 59 5.67 -9.80 2.06
CA LYS A 59 5.08 -10.31 3.32
C LYS A 59 3.56 -10.42 3.23
N LEU A 60 2.91 -9.58 2.43
CA LEU A 60 1.44 -9.56 2.34
C LEU A 60 0.86 -10.95 1.97
N PRO A 61 1.27 -11.57 0.86
CA PRO A 61 0.77 -12.91 0.55
C PRO A 61 1.26 -13.96 1.54
N LYS A 62 2.45 -13.80 2.09
CA LYS A 62 3.03 -14.73 3.04
C LYS A 62 2.23 -14.81 4.34
N GLU A 63 1.82 -13.65 4.85
CA GLU A 63 1.05 -13.56 6.10
C GLU A 63 -0.43 -13.91 5.92
N THR A 64 -0.91 -13.98 4.70
CA THR A 64 -2.32 -14.22 4.37
C THR A 64 -2.55 -15.47 3.52
N ASP A 65 -1.56 -16.34 3.41
CA ASP A 65 -1.63 -17.55 2.57
C ASP A 65 -2.10 -17.25 1.14
N GLY A 66 -1.61 -16.14 0.58
CA GLY A 66 -1.92 -15.72 -0.79
C GLY A 66 -3.30 -15.13 -0.98
N THR A 67 -4.04 -14.85 0.09
CA THR A 67 -5.41 -14.33 -0.02
C THR A 67 -5.50 -12.82 -0.07
N TYR A 68 -4.40 -12.10 0.23
CA TYR A 68 -4.45 -10.64 0.26
C TYR A 68 -4.76 -10.06 -1.10
N GLY A 69 -5.68 -9.09 -1.13
CA GLY A 69 -6.00 -8.34 -2.33
C GLY A 69 -6.41 -6.92 -2.00
N SER A 70 -6.21 -6.03 -2.97
CA SER A 70 -6.59 -4.63 -2.86
C SER A 70 -7.45 -4.27 -4.05
N GLU A 71 -8.63 -3.72 -3.78
CA GLU A 71 -9.55 -3.23 -4.81
C GLU A 71 -9.54 -1.70 -4.77
N LEU A 72 -9.00 -1.06 -5.79
CA LEU A 72 -8.97 0.39 -5.87
C LEU A 72 -10.39 0.92 -6.13
N ILE A 73 -10.83 1.86 -5.29
CA ILE A 73 -12.17 2.46 -5.39
C ILE A 73 -12.09 3.81 -6.07
N ASP A 74 -11.15 4.67 -5.64
CA ASP A 74 -11.01 6.01 -6.19
C ASP A 74 -9.61 6.55 -5.91
N VAL A 75 -9.19 7.54 -6.68
CA VAL A 75 -7.93 8.27 -6.48
C VAL A 75 -8.20 9.75 -6.51
N LEU A 76 -7.76 10.45 -5.47
CA LEU A 76 -7.79 11.91 -5.39
C LEU A 76 -6.35 12.39 -5.45
N ALA A 77 -6.06 13.38 -6.27
CA ALA A 77 -4.68 13.81 -6.47
C ALA A 77 -4.52 15.33 -6.55
N SER A 78 -3.33 15.78 -6.20
CA SER A 78 -2.85 17.14 -6.38
C SER A 78 -1.53 17.10 -7.15
N ASP A 79 -0.84 18.23 -7.25
CA ASP A 79 0.43 18.31 -7.99
C ASP A 79 1.57 17.53 -7.31
N ASP A 80 1.46 17.22 -6.02
CA ASP A 80 2.52 16.55 -5.26
C ASP A 80 2.02 15.41 -4.37
N ARG A 81 0.72 15.13 -4.31
CA ARG A 81 0.14 14.09 -3.47
C ARG A 81 -0.99 13.35 -4.16
N ALA A 82 -1.26 12.15 -3.67
CA ALA A 82 -2.44 11.41 -4.09
C ALA A 82 -2.94 10.56 -2.93
N ALA A 83 -4.25 10.44 -2.83
CA ALA A 83 -4.90 9.54 -1.86
C ALA A 83 -5.62 8.45 -2.63
N ALA A 84 -5.27 7.20 -2.37
CA ALA A 84 -5.93 6.05 -2.96
C ALA A 84 -6.92 5.49 -1.94
N LEU A 85 -8.21 5.49 -2.30
CA LEU A 85 -9.25 4.84 -1.53
C LEU A 85 -9.39 3.43 -2.06
N TYR A 86 -9.22 2.43 -1.21
CA TYR A 86 -9.26 1.03 -1.65
C TYR A 86 -9.81 0.13 -0.57
N ARG A 87 -10.27 -1.06 -0.97
CA ARG A 87 -10.70 -2.09 -0.05
C ARG A 87 -9.65 -3.18 0.01
N ALA A 88 -9.14 -3.44 1.21
CA ALA A 88 -8.21 -4.52 1.46
C ALA A 88 -8.98 -5.76 1.91
N ARG A 89 -8.60 -6.93 1.40
CA ARG A 89 -9.22 -8.21 1.72
C ARG A 89 -8.14 -9.26 1.96
N GLY A 90 -8.45 -10.20 2.83
CA GLY A 90 -7.57 -11.33 3.08
C GLY A 90 -8.04 -12.17 4.25
N THR A 91 -7.38 -13.31 4.44
CA THR A 91 -7.60 -14.17 5.59
C THR A 91 -6.27 -14.52 6.24
N ARG A 92 -6.27 -14.64 7.56
CA ARG A 92 -5.05 -14.93 8.32
C ARG A 92 -5.44 -15.51 9.67
N HIS A 93 -4.94 -16.71 9.98
CA HIS A 93 -5.16 -17.37 11.28
C HIS A 93 -6.63 -17.41 11.70
N GLY A 94 -7.53 -17.73 10.77
CA GLY A 94 -8.96 -17.77 11.03
C GLY A 94 -9.65 -16.41 11.09
N ARG A 95 -8.91 -15.32 10.85
CA ARG A 95 -9.45 -13.96 10.82
C ARG A 95 -9.70 -13.52 9.38
N THR A 96 -10.68 -12.66 9.17
CA THR A 96 -11.01 -12.11 7.86
C THR A 96 -10.79 -10.60 7.87
N LEU A 97 -10.10 -10.11 6.84
CA LEU A 97 -9.97 -8.69 6.57
C LEU A 97 -10.92 -8.33 5.44
N GLU A 98 -11.73 -7.31 5.65
CA GLU A 98 -12.46 -6.61 4.60
C GLU A 98 -12.65 -5.18 5.09
N LEU A 99 -11.75 -4.29 4.69
CA LEU A 99 -11.62 -2.98 5.30
C LEU A 99 -11.29 -1.95 4.25
N ASP A 100 -12.02 -0.83 4.27
CA ASP A 100 -11.69 0.32 3.46
C ASP A 100 -10.52 1.06 4.09
N GLN A 101 -9.57 1.45 3.25
CA GLN A 101 -8.34 2.09 3.68
C GLN A 101 -7.96 3.20 2.72
N VAL A 102 -7.07 4.07 3.17
CA VAL A 102 -6.48 5.10 2.34
C VAL A 102 -4.96 4.93 2.37
N LEU A 103 -4.35 4.97 1.19
CA LEU A 103 -2.90 5.16 1.08
C LEU A 103 -2.66 6.60 0.64
N LEU A 104 -1.93 7.35 1.46
CA LEU A 104 -1.56 8.72 1.14
C LEU A 104 -0.15 8.73 0.58
N PHE A 105 -0.04 9.11 -0.70
CA PHE A 105 1.21 9.15 -1.44
C PHE A 105 1.75 10.57 -1.52
N THR A 106 3.05 10.72 -1.35
CA THR A 106 3.77 11.92 -1.76
C THR A 106 4.58 11.56 -3.00
N LEU A 107 4.54 12.42 -4.03
CA LEU A 107 5.20 12.20 -5.30
C LEU A 107 6.09 13.38 -5.64
N GLU A 108 7.27 13.09 -6.18
CA GLU A 108 8.23 14.09 -6.64
C GLU A 108 8.81 13.62 -7.97
N GLY A 109 8.70 14.46 -9.00
CA GLY A 109 9.24 14.14 -10.30
C GLY A 109 8.67 12.87 -10.93
N GLY A 110 7.43 12.52 -10.62
CA GLY A 110 6.79 11.32 -11.15
C GLY A 110 7.10 10.04 -10.40
N LEU A 111 7.78 10.12 -9.25
CA LEU A 111 8.09 8.96 -8.42
C LEU A 111 7.48 9.10 -7.05
N VAL A 112 7.05 7.99 -6.48
CA VAL A 112 6.57 7.95 -5.10
C VAL A 112 7.75 8.06 -4.16
N THR A 113 7.69 9.03 -3.22
CA THR A 113 8.72 9.23 -2.21
C THR A 113 8.26 8.86 -0.80
N ARG A 114 6.94 8.87 -0.56
CA ARG A 114 6.40 8.52 0.75
C ARG A 114 5.00 7.94 0.61
N VAL A 115 4.70 6.96 1.46
CA VAL A 115 3.35 6.40 1.56
C VAL A 115 3.00 6.23 3.03
N LEU A 116 1.79 6.66 3.40
CA LEU A 116 1.20 6.44 4.73
C LEU A 116 -0.05 5.58 4.56
N ALA A 117 -0.12 4.48 5.28
CA ALA A 117 -1.32 3.65 5.33
C ALA A 117 -2.27 4.16 6.42
N LEU A 118 -3.52 4.40 6.06
CA LEU A 118 -4.52 4.99 6.96
C LEU A 118 -5.78 4.10 6.94
N PRO A 119 -5.87 3.11 7.85
CA PRO A 119 -7.05 2.25 7.94
C PRO A 119 -8.25 3.03 8.44
N SER A 120 -9.45 2.75 7.90
CA SER A 120 -10.69 3.40 8.32
C SER A 120 -11.14 2.96 9.70
N ASP A 121 -10.73 1.76 10.14
CA ASP A 121 -11.02 1.21 11.46
C ASP A 121 -9.73 0.66 12.05
N PRO A 122 -9.01 1.47 12.85
CA PRO A 122 -7.74 1.05 13.43
C PRO A 122 -7.85 -0.21 14.31
N ASP A 123 -8.94 -0.38 15.03
CA ASP A 123 -9.11 -1.56 15.90
C ASP A 123 -9.27 -2.83 15.07
N ALA A 124 -10.06 -2.80 14.01
CA ALA A 124 -10.21 -3.94 13.10
C ALA A 124 -8.90 -4.27 12.39
N PHE A 125 -8.15 -3.25 11.99
CA PHE A 125 -6.84 -3.39 11.37
C PHE A 125 -5.86 -4.09 12.34
N GLU A 126 -5.79 -3.62 13.57
CA GLU A 126 -4.93 -4.20 14.60
C GLU A 126 -5.30 -5.66 14.91
N ALA A 127 -6.59 -5.94 14.99
CA ALA A 127 -7.06 -7.30 15.28
C ALA A 127 -6.65 -8.28 14.17
N PHE A 128 -6.75 -7.86 12.91
CA PHE A 128 -6.39 -8.74 11.79
C PHE A 128 -4.89 -9.02 11.74
N TRP A 129 -4.06 -7.99 11.89
CA TRP A 129 -2.61 -8.12 11.77
C TRP A 129 -1.90 -8.48 13.07
N ALA A 130 -2.64 -8.73 14.15
CA ALA A 130 -2.07 -9.06 15.44
C ALA A 130 -1.15 -10.28 15.35
N VAL A 131 -0.08 -10.27 16.18
CA VAL A 131 0.83 -11.39 16.31
C VAL A 131 0.08 -12.60 16.87
N GLY A 132 0.29 -13.73 16.29
CA GLY A 132 -0.39 -14.98 16.72
C GLY A 132 -1.63 -15.32 15.89
#